data_4421b688b1effccedcf87dcdc4b524a2
#
_entry.id   4421b688b1effccedcf87dcdc4b524a2
#
_cell.length_a   1.000
_cell.length_b   1.000
_cell.length_c   1.000
_cell.angle_alpha   90.00
_cell.angle_beta   90.00
_cell.angle_gamma   90.00
#
_symmetry.space_group_name_H-M   'P 1'
#
loop_
_entity.id
_entity.type
_entity.pdbx_description
1 polymer ?
#
loop_
_entity_poly.entity_id
_entity_poly.type
_entity_poly.pdbx_seq_one_letter_code
_entity_poly.pdbx_strand_id
1 'polypeptide(L)'
;MNALDLFRLDGARALVTGASRGIGKTVAQGLADAGCDVAVTARTLPALDATVRAVEDRGRKAVALEGDLAEPGVAAGLVDRAASALGGLDVIVHNAGTLPAAEDGTPLLAPLQAARQQDWDAVVAVNLNATAALCRAAHPHLAESDRASLILMSSVAGLVGTPMMEAYAATKAAQLSLARSLAVGWARQGIRVNALCPGWTRTDMTAFASGTGPLSDWLTSHVPLGRWATTDEVVGATLFLASPASSFVTGHALVVDGGLAVPDGGLAGHPKPPSPFAAA
;
A
#
# COMPACT_ATOMS: atom_id res chain seq x y z
N MET A 1 -27.18 14.17 9.25
CA MET A 1 -26.07 13.30 8.80
C MET A 1 -25.25 12.97 10.02
N ASN A 2 -25.08 11.71 10.35
CA ASN A 2 -24.15 11.28 11.39
C ASN A 2 -22.72 11.35 10.80
N ALA A 3 -21.76 11.91 11.53
CA ALA A 3 -20.37 12.02 11.04
C ALA A 3 -19.74 10.66 10.71
N LEU A 4 -20.14 9.59 11.39
CA LEU A 4 -19.67 8.23 11.10
C LEU A 4 -20.19 7.69 9.76
N ASP A 5 -21.33 8.21 9.27
CA ASP A 5 -21.87 7.79 7.97
C ASP A 5 -20.93 8.21 6.81
N LEU A 6 -20.08 9.21 7.02
CA LEU A 6 -19.08 9.62 6.04
C LEU A 6 -18.02 8.54 5.75
N PHE A 7 -17.83 7.60 6.66
CA PHE A 7 -16.88 6.49 6.49
C PHE A 7 -17.51 5.23 5.89
N ARG A 8 -18.83 5.24 5.64
CA ARG A 8 -19.54 4.10 5.06
C ARG A 8 -19.27 4.02 3.56
N LEU A 9 -19.13 2.80 3.10
CA LEU A 9 -18.89 2.43 1.70
C LEU A 9 -19.94 1.42 1.20
N ASP A 10 -21.16 1.51 1.73
CA ASP A 10 -22.23 0.55 1.40
C ASP A 10 -22.44 0.44 -0.10
N GLY A 11 -22.34 -0.80 -0.60
CA GLY A 11 -22.49 -1.12 -2.01
C GLY A 11 -21.36 -0.61 -2.92
N ALA A 12 -20.28 -0.05 -2.37
CA ALA A 12 -19.10 0.29 -3.14
C ALA A 12 -18.34 -0.97 -3.59
N ARG A 13 -17.63 -0.84 -4.70
CA ARG A 13 -16.89 -1.94 -5.36
C ARG A 13 -15.40 -1.60 -5.30
N ALA A 14 -14.66 -2.42 -4.59
CA ALA A 14 -13.26 -2.15 -4.33
C ALA A 14 -12.34 -3.20 -4.98
N LEU A 15 -11.17 -2.77 -5.48
CA LEU A 15 -10.06 -3.63 -5.87
C LEU A 15 -8.89 -3.41 -4.91
N VAL A 16 -8.36 -4.49 -4.31
CA VAL A 16 -7.15 -4.46 -3.49
C VAL A 16 -6.09 -5.37 -4.10
N THR A 17 -4.95 -4.81 -4.52
CA THR A 17 -3.85 -5.61 -5.04
C THR A 17 -2.91 -6.07 -3.91
N GLY A 18 -2.34 -7.29 -4.06
CA GLY A 18 -1.45 -7.84 -3.05
C GLY A 18 -2.15 -8.13 -1.72
N ALA A 19 -3.36 -8.70 -1.81
CA ALA A 19 -4.25 -8.89 -0.66
C ALA A 19 -4.15 -10.28 -0.01
N SER A 20 -3.15 -11.10 -0.34
CA SER A 20 -2.99 -12.44 0.25
C SER A 20 -2.58 -12.39 1.73
N ARG A 21 -1.91 -11.33 2.17
CA ARG A 21 -1.35 -11.18 3.52
C ARG A 21 -1.08 -9.71 3.87
N GLY A 22 -0.62 -9.48 5.11
CA GLY A 22 -0.17 -8.16 5.57
C GLY A 22 -1.22 -7.07 5.40
N ILE A 23 -0.78 -5.87 5.05
CA ILE A 23 -1.63 -4.68 4.92
C ILE A 23 -2.78 -4.91 3.93
N GLY A 24 -2.50 -5.49 2.75
CA GLY A 24 -3.52 -5.69 1.73
C GLY A 24 -4.68 -6.58 2.18
N LYS A 25 -4.38 -7.66 2.91
CA LYS A 25 -5.40 -8.53 3.51
C LYS A 25 -6.26 -7.76 4.52
N THR A 26 -5.63 -7.05 5.46
CA THR A 26 -6.35 -6.32 6.51
C THR A 26 -7.18 -5.16 5.92
N VAL A 27 -6.65 -4.49 4.89
CA VAL A 27 -7.39 -3.45 4.14
C VAL A 27 -8.61 -4.02 3.43
N ALA A 28 -8.49 -5.18 2.77
CA ALA A 28 -9.64 -5.83 2.13
C ALA A 28 -10.75 -6.16 3.15
N GLN A 29 -10.38 -6.63 4.33
CA GLN A 29 -11.31 -6.87 5.44
C GLN A 29 -11.98 -5.57 5.92
N GLY A 30 -11.20 -4.51 6.14
CA GLY A 30 -11.73 -3.21 6.58
C GLY A 30 -12.66 -2.57 5.55
N LEU A 31 -12.38 -2.70 4.25
CA LEU A 31 -13.29 -2.25 3.20
C LEU A 31 -14.61 -3.05 3.21
N ALA A 32 -14.55 -4.35 3.45
CA ALA A 32 -15.75 -5.18 3.62
C ALA A 32 -16.55 -4.79 4.88
N ASP A 33 -15.88 -4.51 6.02
CA ASP A 33 -16.52 -3.98 7.22
C ASP A 33 -17.23 -2.64 6.96
N ALA A 34 -16.69 -1.81 6.07
CA ALA A 34 -17.29 -0.54 5.65
C ALA A 34 -18.43 -0.69 4.62
N GLY A 35 -18.67 -1.90 4.11
CA GLY A 35 -19.79 -2.20 3.21
C GLY A 35 -19.40 -2.42 1.73
N CYS A 36 -18.11 -2.54 1.38
CA CYS A 36 -17.65 -2.81 0.02
C CYS A 36 -17.81 -4.27 -0.38
N ASP A 37 -18.13 -4.51 -1.63
CA ASP A 37 -17.75 -5.75 -2.33
C ASP A 37 -16.30 -5.64 -2.80
N VAL A 38 -15.50 -6.70 -2.64
CA VAL A 38 -14.04 -6.57 -2.79
C VAL A 38 -13.48 -7.60 -3.76
N ALA A 39 -12.81 -7.13 -4.82
CA ALA A 39 -11.90 -7.94 -5.60
C ALA A 39 -10.50 -7.90 -4.97
N VAL A 40 -9.89 -9.06 -4.79
CA VAL A 40 -8.56 -9.22 -4.18
C VAL A 40 -7.61 -9.93 -5.12
N THR A 41 -6.35 -9.47 -5.18
CA THR A 41 -5.38 -10.08 -6.10
C THR A 41 -4.14 -10.60 -5.39
N ALA A 42 -3.60 -11.70 -5.91
CA ALA A 42 -2.30 -12.26 -5.55
C ALA A 42 -1.70 -13.03 -6.73
N ARG A 43 -0.47 -13.52 -6.58
CA ARG A 43 0.20 -14.33 -7.60
C ARG A 43 -0.42 -15.71 -7.79
N THR A 44 -1.13 -16.23 -6.78
CA THR A 44 -1.83 -17.53 -6.85
C THR A 44 -3.18 -17.44 -6.15
N LEU A 45 -4.19 -18.14 -6.66
CA LEU A 45 -5.53 -18.18 -6.07
C LEU A 45 -5.55 -18.73 -4.64
N PRO A 46 -4.88 -19.86 -4.31
CA PRO A 46 -4.91 -20.40 -2.95
C PRO A 46 -4.40 -19.42 -1.88
N ALA A 47 -3.49 -18.50 -2.25
CA ALA A 47 -3.01 -17.49 -1.32
C ALA A 47 -4.10 -16.48 -0.91
N LEU A 48 -5.20 -16.41 -1.64
CA LEU A 48 -6.33 -15.49 -1.38
C LEU A 48 -7.45 -16.12 -0.53
N ASP A 49 -7.47 -17.44 -0.35
CA ASP A 49 -8.58 -18.16 0.30
C ASP A 49 -8.98 -17.57 1.67
N ALA A 50 -7.98 -17.26 2.50
CA ALA A 50 -8.23 -16.69 3.82
C ALA A 50 -8.78 -15.26 3.76
N THR A 51 -8.42 -14.50 2.74
CA THR A 51 -8.91 -13.12 2.55
C THR A 51 -10.33 -13.14 1.97
N VAL A 52 -10.58 -14.00 0.99
CA VAL A 52 -11.91 -14.22 0.41
C VAL A 52 -12.92 -14.59 1.49
N ARG A 53 -12.64 -15.64 2.28
CA ARG A 53 -13.51 -16.06 3.39
C ARG A 53 -13.77 -14.92 4.36
N ALA A 54 -12.73 -14.17 4.72
CA ALA A 54 -12.88 -13.08 5.66
C ALA A 54 -13.77 -11.92 5.14
N VAL A 55 -13.82 -11.68 3.82
CA VAL A 55 -14.75 -10.74 3.18
C VAL A 55 -16.16 -11.32 3.16
N GLU A 56 -16.31 -12.61 2.81
CA GLU A 56 -17.60 -13.30 2.75
C GLU A 56 -18.25 -13.42 4.14
N ASP A 57 -17.47 -13.68 5.20
CA ASP A 57 -17.93 -13.73 6.59
C ASP A 57 -18.54 -12.38 7.06
N ARG A 58 -18.22 -11.28 6.37
CA ARG A 58 -18.78 -9.95 6.57
C ARG A 58 -20.02 -9.68 5.73
N GLY A 59 -20.53 -10.72 5.04
CA GLY A 59 -21.70 -10.62 4.17
C GLY A 59 -21.46 -9.83 2.88
N ARG A 60 -20.18 -9.69 2.45
CA ARG A 60 -19.83 -8.97 1.22
C ARG A 60 -19.36 -9.93 0.14
N LYS A 61 -19.54 -9.53 -1.13
CA LYS A 61 -19.04 -10.30 -2.27
C LYS A 61 -17.50 -10.21 -2.31
N ALA A 62 -16.84 -11.36 -2.43
CA ALA A 62 -15.40 -11.45 -2.67
C ALA A 62 -15.13 -11.99 -4.08
N VAL A 63 -14.13 -11.44 -4.76
CA VAL A 63 -13.65 -11.92 -6.06
C VAL A 63 -12.15 -12.13 -5.99
N ALA A 64 -11.69 -13.39 -6.13
CA ALA A 64 -10.27 -13.71 -6.18
C ALA A 64 -9.74 -13.62 -7.61
N LEU A 65 -8.65 -12.90 -7.82
CA LEU A 65 -8.01 -12.74 -9.12
C LEU A 65 -6.52 -13.05 -9.03
N GLU A 66 -6.06 -14.00 -9.84
CA GLU A 66 -4.65 -14.36 -9.95
C GLU A 66 -3.94 -13.53 -11.00
N GLY A 67 -2.70 -13.08 -10.67
CA GLY A 67 -1.81 -12.42 -11.60
C GLY A 67 -0.51 -11.97 -10.96
N ASP A 68 0.59 -12.16 -11.68
CA ASP A 68 1.90 -11.63 -11.29
C ASP A 68 2.09 -10.24 -11.90
N LEU A 69 2.20 -9.23 -11.05
CA LEU A 69 2.38 -7.84 -11.49
C LEU A 69 3.76 -7.57 -12.12
N ALA A 70 4.71 -8.49 -12.01
CA ALA A 70 5.96 -8.40 -12.75
C ALA A 70 5.76 -8.62 -14.25
N GLU A 71 4.68 -9.30 -14.65
CA GLU A 71 4.39 -9.62 -16.04
C GLU A 71 3.69 -8.43 -16.75
N PRO A 72 4.17 -8.03 -17.94
CA PRO A 72 3.53 -6.96 -18.71
C PRO A 72 2.06 -7.27 -19.03
N GLY A 73 1.20 -6.26 -18.87
CA GLY A 73 -0.23 -6.36 -19.17
C GLY A 73 -1.10 -6.95 -18.04
N VAL A 74 -0.52 -7.70 -17.10
CA VAL A 74 -1.28 -8.34 -16.01
C VAL A 74 -1.96 -7.30 -15.13
N ALA A 75 -1.27 -6.21 -14.77
CA ALA A 75 -1.85 -5.16 -13.93
C ALA A 75 -3.12 -4.54 -14.53
N ALA A 76 -3.12 -4.28 -15.84
CA ALA A 76 -4.29 -3.78 -16.56
C ALA A 76 -5.41 -4.82 -16.60
N GLY A 77 -5.09 -6.05 -16.99
CA GLY A 77 -6.07 -7.14 -17.05
C GLY A 77 -6.74 -7.45 -15.70
N LEU A 78 -6.03 -7.26 -14.57
CA LEU A 78 -6.62 -7.42 -13.24
C LEU A 78 -7.67 -6.35 -12.95
N VAL A 79 -7.46 -5.11 -13.38
CA VAL A 79 -8.43 -4.01 -13.23
C VAL A 79 -9.70 -4.33 -14.02
N ASP A 80 -9.57 -4.70 -15.30
CA ASP A 80 -10.70 -4.99 -16.18
C ASP A 80 -11.50 -6.20 -15.67
N ARG A 81 -10.83 -7.25 -15.21
CA ARG A 81 -11.46 -8.44 -14.63
C ARG A 81 -12.18 -8.11 -13.31
N ALA A 82 -11.61 -7.27 -12.46
CA ALA A 82 -12.25 -6.82 -11.23
C ALA A 82 -13.51 -6.00 -11.52
N ALA A 83 -13.42 -5.03 -12.44
CA ALA A 83 -14.55 -4.21 -12.89
C ALA A 83 -15.68 -5.07 -13.46
N SER A 84 -15.34 -6.01 -14.35
CA SER A 84 -16.32 -6.93 -14.94
C SER A 84 -17.01 -7.79 -13.87
N ALA A 85 -16.24 -8.36 -12.94
CA ALA A 85 -16.76 -9.28 -11.92
C ALA A 85 -17.62 -8.58 -10.85
N LEU A 86 -17.31 -7.32 -10.52
CA LEU A 86 -18.05 -6.51 -9.53
C LEU A 86 -19.14 -5.63 -10.17
N GLY A 87 -19.16 -5.47 -11.49
CA GLY A 87 -20.05 -4.57 -12.19
C GLY A 87 -19.62 -3.10 -12.17
N GLY A 88 -18.31 -2.84 -12.03
CA GLY A 88 -17.67 -1.54 -11.99
C GLY A 88 -16.66 -1.43 -10.84
N LEU A 89 -16.00 -0.27 -10.69
CA LEU A 89 -15.04 0.01 -9.61
C LEU A 89 -15.25 1.43 -9.08
N ASP A 90 -15.30 1.55 -7.76
CA ASP A 90 -15.40 2.81 -7.03
C ASP A 90 -14.11 3.14 -6.27
N VAL A 91 -13.47 2.11 -5.71
CA VAL A 91 -12.25 2.24 -4.90
C VAL A 91 -11.18 1.29 -5.42
N ILE A 92 -9.98 1.79 -5.61
CA ILE A 92 -8.81 0.95 -5.90
C ILE A 92 -7.73 1.23 -4.86
N VAL A 93 -7.30 0.19 -4.15
CA VAL A 93 -6.14 0.23 -3.27
C VAL A 93 -5.02 -0.58 -3.93
N HIS A 94 -4.11 0.13 -4.58
CA HIS A 94 -2.92 -0.50 -5.15
C HIS A 94 -1.87 -0.68 -4.05
N ASN A 95 -1.98 -1.81 -3.35
CA ASN A 95 -1.12 -2.14 -2.21
C ASN A 95 0.07 -3.04 -2.59
N ALA A 96 -0.03 -3.81 -3.66
CA ALA A 96 1.04 -4.70 -4.08
C ALA A 96 2.37 -3.97 -4.24
N GLY A 97 3.42 -4.57 -3.74
CA GLY A 97 4.78 -4.07 -3.83
C GLY A 97 5.77 -5.11 -3.35
N THR A 98 7.02 -4.96 -3.75
CA THR A 98 8.11 -5.87 -3.40
C THR A 98 9.36 -5.12 -3.01
N LEU A 99 10.22 -5.80 -2.24
CA LEU A 99 11.63 -5.48 -2.01
C LEU A 99 12.49 -6.42 -2.85
N PRO A 100 13.76 -6.08 -3.10
CA PRO A 100 14.70 -7.08 -3.58
C PRO A 100 14.73 -8.26 -2.62
N ALA A 101 14.64 -9.48 -3.12
CA ALA A 101 14.62 -10.68 -2.28
C ALA A 101 15.39 -11.83 -2.94
N ALA A 102 15.99 -12.68 -2.12
CA ALA A 102 16.53 -13.95 -2.53
C ALA A 102 15.39 -14.94 -2.89
N GLU A 103 15.74 -16.10 -3.44
CA GLU A 103 14.77 -17.13 -3.83
C GLU A 103 13.90 -17.63 -2.67
N ASP A 104 14.45 -17.64 -1.46
CA ASP A 104 13.74 -18.01 -0.23
C ASP A 104 12.83 -16.89 0.32
N GLY A 105 12.80 -15.74 -0.34
CA GLY A 105 12.02 -14.56 0.06
C GLY A 105 12.72 -13.65 1.08
N THR A 106 13.95 -13.95 1.50
CA THR A 106 14.74 -13.09 2.39
C THR A 106 15.05 -11.77 1.70
N PRO A 107 14.75 -10.60 2.30
CA PRO A 107 15.09 -9.31 1.70
C PRO A 107 16.60 -9.15 1.50
N LEU A 108 16.97 -8.73 0.29
CA LEU A 108 18.35 -8.40 -0.07
C LEU A 108 18.57 -6.91 0.17
N LEU A 109 19.19 -6.59 1.29
CA LEU A 109 19.56 -5.22 1.64
C LEU A 109 21.00 -4.98 1.19
N ALA A 110 21.19 -4.12 0.21
CA ALA A 110 22.51 -3.79 -0.32
C ALA A 110 22.55 -2.32 -0.73
N PRO A 111 23.66 -1.61 -0.45
CA PRO A 111 23.82 -0.25 -0.92
C PRO A 111 23.84 -0.24 -2.46
N LEU A 112 23.38 0.86 -3.08
CA LEU A 112 23.15 0.95 -4.53
C LEU A 112 24.35 0.51 -5.37
N GLN A 113 25.59 0.86 -4.94
CA GLN A 113 26.82 0.50 -5.66
C GLN A 113 27.12 -1.01 -5.65
N ALA A 114 26.48 -1.77 -4.74
CA ALA A 114 26.64 -3.22 -4.64
C ALA A 114 25.35 -3.98 -5.05
N ALA A 115 24.26 -3.28 -5.31
CA ALA A 115 23.01 -3.88 -5.73
C ALA A 115 23.11 -4.42 -7.16
N ARG A 116 22.51 -5.59 -7.42
CA ARG A 116 22.48 -6.15 -8.78
C ARG A 116 21.41 -5.45 -9.60
N GLN A 117 21.71 -5.22 -10.89
CA GLN A 117 20.75 -4.59 -11.81
C GLN A 117 19.42 -5.36 -11.88
N GLN A 118 19.47 -6.68 -11.88
CA GLN A 118 18.26 -7.51 -11.91
C GLN A 118 17.34 -7.29 -10.72
N ASP A 119 17.89 -7.00 -9.53
CA ASP A 119 17.09 -6.74 -8.33
C ASP A 119 16.41 -5.36 -8.41
N TRP A 120 17.12 -4.38 -8.97
CA TRP A 120 16.55 -3.08 -9.29
C TRP A 120 15.39 -3.21 -10.28
N ASP A 121 15.61 -3.92 -11.39
CA ASP A 121 14.61 -4.08 -12.46
C ASP A 121 13.36 -4.81 -11.96
N ALA A 122 13.52 -5.84 -11.13
CA ALA A 122 12.40 -6.57 -10.52
C ALA A 122 11.53 -5.66 -9.64
N VAL A 123 12.16 -4.79 -8.82
CA VAL A 123 11.42 -3.84 -7.97
C VAL A 123 10.71 -2.79 -8.82
N VAL A 124 11.37 -2.25 -9.85
CA VAL A 124 10.78 -1.27 -10.78
C VAL A 124 9.62 -1.87 -11.55
N ALA A 125 9.73 -3.12 -12.01
CA ALA A 125 8.66 -3.80 -12.73
C ALA A 125 7.36 -3.86 -11.90
N VAL A 126 7.45 -4.33 -10.65
CA VAL A 126 6.28 -4.48 -9.77
C VAL A 126 5.81 -3.15 -9.19
N ASN A 127 6.73 -2.35 -8.61
CA ASN A 127 6.32 -1.19 -7.82
C ASN A 127 6.02 0.05 -8.66
N LEU A 128 6.55 0.15 -9.88
CA LEU A 128 6.39 1.34 -10.71
C LEU A 128 5.69 1.05 -12.03
N ASN A 129 6.21 0.12 -12.84
CA ASN A 129 5.64 -0.14 -14.15
C ASN A 129 4.22 -0.71 -14.05
N ALA A 130 4.00 -1.67 -13.14
CA ALA A 130 2.67 -2.21 -12.88
C ALA A 130 1.73 -1.14 -12.29
N THR A 131 2.23 -0.26 -11.40
CA THR A 131 1.44 0.88 -10.88
C THR A 131 0.95 1.77 -12.02
N ALA A 132 1.84 2.15 -12.94
CA ALA A 132 1.47 2.98 -14.08
C ALA A 132 0.48 2.30 -15.03
N ALA A 133 0.65 0.99 -15.27
CA ALA A 133 -0.27 0.19 -16.07
C ALA A 133 -1.65 0.08 -15.41
N LEU A 134 -1.69 -0.20 -14.11
CA LEU A 134 -2.92 -0.25 -13.31
C LEU A 134 -3.65 1.10 -13.35
N CYS A 135 -2.96 2.22 -13.12
CA CYS A 135 -3.58 3.54 -13.15
C CYS A 135 -4.21 3.86 -14.51
N ARG A 136 -3.53 3.51 -15.62
CA ARG A 136 -4.11 3.70 -16.97
C ARG A 136 -5.40 2.89 -17.17
N ALA A 137 -5.39 1.63 -16.76
CA ALA A 137 -6.57 0.76 -16.88
C ALA A 137 -7.69 1.18 -15.91
N ALA A 138 -7.34 1.68 -14.73
CA ALA A 138 -8.30 2.12 -13.73
C ALA A 138 -9.11 3.35 -14.14
N HIS A 139 -8.52 4.24 -14.94
CA HIS A 139 -9.11 5.54 -15.27
C HIS A 139 -10.53 5.44 -15.86
N PRO A 140 -10.81 4.67 -16.94
CA PRO A 140 -12.16 4.60 -17.50
C PRO A 140 -13.20 4.07 -16.50
N HIS A 141 -12.85 3.05 -15.71
CA HIS A 141 -13.76 2.48 -14.72
C HIS A 141 -14.07 3.45 -13.57
N LEU A 142 -13.06 4.17 -13.09
CA LEU A 142 -13.24 5.17 -12.03
C LEU A 142 -13.98 6.41 -12.52
N ALA A 143 -13.85 6.78 -13.80
CA ALA A 143 -14.58 7.90 -14.40
C ALA A 143 -16.11 7.66 -14.48
N GLU A 144 -16.55 6.40 -14.42
CA GLU A 144 -17.97 6.03 -14.37
C GLU A 144 -18.53 6.02 -12.94
N SER A 145 -17.69 6.18 -11.90
CA SER A 145 -18.09 6.16 -10.50
C SER A 145 -18.37 7.57 -9.97
N ASP A 146 -19.42 7.72 -9.19
CA ASP A 146 -19.77 8.96 -8.48
C ASP A 146 -19.00 9.16 -7.16
N ARG A 147 -18.16 8.17 -6.78
CA ARG A 147 -17.39 8.12 -5.52
C ARG A 147 -15.94 7.68 -5.70
N ALA A 148 -15.38 7.88 -6.87
CA ALA A 148 -14.10 7.35 -7.28
C ALA A 148 -12.93 7.71 -6.35
N SER A 149 -12.17 6.71 -5.90
CA SER A 149 -10.95 6.89 -5.10
C SER A 149 -9.87 5.88 -5.51
N LEU A 150 -8.71 6.39 -5.92
CA LEU A 150 -7.50 5.60 -6.13
C LEU A 150 -6.51 5.88 -5.01
N ILE A 151 -6.08 4.83 -4.31
CA ILE A 151 -5.11 4.89 -3.22
C ILE A 151 -3.86 4.10 -3.63
N LEU A 152 -2.73 4.80 -3.76
CA LEU A 152 -1.44 4.18 -4.01
C LEU A 152 -0.75 3.92 -2.66
N MET A 153 -0.50 2.65 -2.33
CA MET A 153 0.23 2.27 -1.12
C MET A 153 1.72 2.52 -1.35
N SER A 154 2.13 3.71 -0.99
CA SER A 154 3.54 4.10 -1.00
C SER A 154 4.25 3.62 0.27
N SER A 155 5.10 4.42 0.86
CA SER A 155 5.83 4.16 2.09
C SER A 155 6.47 5.45 2.59
N VAL A 156 6.81 5.53 3.87
CA VAL A 156 7.74 6.56 4.38
C VAL A 156 9.09 6.53 3.67
N ALA A 157 9.52 5.38 3.15
CA ALA A 157 10.72 5.27 2.33
C ALA A 157 10.70 6.14 1.07
N GLY A 158 9.52 6.57 0.59
CA GLY A 158 9.38 7.54 -0.48
C GLY A 158 9.53 9.00 -0.03
N LEU A 159 9.63 9.25 1.28
CA LEU A 159 9.71 10.58 1.89
C LEU A 159 11.06 10.87 2.56
N VAL A 160 11.70 9.84 3.07
CA VAL A 160 12.97 9.94 3.81
C VAL A 160 14.06 9.11 3.15
N GLY A 161 15.34 9.42 3.43
CA GLY A 161 16.46 8.60 2.96
C GLY A 161 16.41 7.20 3.55
N THR A 162 16.50 6.19 2.70
CA THR A 162 16.42 4.78 3.10
C THR A 162 17.58 4.00 2.45
N PRO A 163 18.80 4.13 2.99
CA PRO A 163 19.97 3.43 2.46
C PRO A 163 19.76 1.91 2.46
N MET A 164 20.41 1.22 1.55
CA MET A 164 20.30 -0.22 1.27
C MET A 164 18.95 -0.68 0.68
N MET A 165 18.01 0.25 0.46
CA MET A 165 16.69 -0.03 -0.13
C MET A 165 16.36 0.98 -1.23
N GLU A 166 17.37 1.49 -1.95
CA GLU A 166 17.23 2.63 -2.86
C GLU A 166 16.25 2.36 -4.00
N ALA A 167 16.24 1.15 -4.57
CA ALA A 167 15.26 0.76 -5.61
C ALA A 167 13.82 0.86 -5.10
N TYR A 168 13.58 0.34 -3.89
CA TYR A 168 12.28 0.44 -3.24
C TYR A 168 11.90 1.89 -2.96
N ALA A 169 12.78 2.65 -2.31
CA ALA A 169 12.56 4.04 -1.96
C ALA A 169 12.27 4.90 -3.20
N ALA A 170 13.05 4.75 -4.27
CA ALA A 170 12.84 5.44 -5.53
C ALA A 170 11.46 5.14 -6.14
N THR A 171 11.04 3.86 -6.15
CA THR A 171 9.71 3.49 -6.66
C THR A 171 8.57 4.01 -5.78
N LYS A 172 8.75 4.05 -4.46
CA LYS A 172 7.76 4.62 -3.53
C LYS A 172 7.66 6.15 -3.65
N ALA A 173 8.77 6.85 -3.86
CA ALA A 173 8.78 8.28 -4.19
C ALA A 173 8.10 8.56 -5.54
N ALA A 174 8.33 7.72 -6.56
CA ALA A 174 7.66 7.83 -7.84
C ALA A 174 6.13 7.69 -7.71
N GLN A 175 5.63 6.79 -6.86
CA GLN A 175 4.19 6.66 -6.58
C GLN A 175 3.60 7.94 -5.96
N LEU A 176 4.34 8.66 -5.10
CA LEU A 176 3.91 9.96 -4.56
C LEU A 176 3.79 11.02 -5.66
N SER A 177 4.75 11.07 -6.56
CA SER A 177 4.72 11.97 -7.72
C SER A 177 3.57 11.64 -8.65
N LEU A 178 3.34 10.35 -8.93
CA LEU A 178 2.25 9.86 -9.75
C LEU A 178 0.89 10.22 -9.14
N ALA A 179 0.70 10.02 -7.84
CA ALA A 179 -0.53 10.39 -7.14
C ALA A 179 -0.87 11.87 -7.31
N ARG A 180 0.12 12.78 -7.15
CA ARG A 180 -0.08 14.23 -7.36
C ARG A 180 -0.47 14.56 -8.80
N SER A 181 0.22 13.97 -9.77
CA SER A 181 -0.02 14.23 -11.19
C SER A 181 -1.41 13.75 -11.62
N LEU A 182 -1.79 12.54 -11.21
CA LEU A 182 -3.10 11.97 -11.52
C LEU A 182 -4.23 12.73 -10.80
N ALA A 183 -4.02 13.15 -9.55
CA ALA A 183 -4.99 13.95 -8.81
C ALA A 183 -5.33 15.24 -9.58
N VAL A 184 -4.32 15.96 -10.07
CA VAL A 184 -4.53 17.18 -10.87
C VAL A 184 -5.24 16.86 -12.19
N GLY A 185 -4.81 15.78 -12.88
CA GLY A 185 -5.33 15.40 -14.20
C GLY A 185 -6.76 14.89 -14.17
N TRP A 186 -7.18 14.21 -13.07
CA TRP A 186 -8.45 13.49 -13.00
C TRP A 186 -9.51 14.16 -12.11
N ALA A 187 -9.14 15.17 -11.31
CA ALA A 187 -10.04 15.80 -10.34
C ALA A 187 -11.35 16.32 -10.96
N ARG A 188 -11.31 16.88 -12.18
CA ARG A 188 -12.51 17.38 -12.87
C ARG A 188 -13.45 16.29 -13.33
N GLN A 189 -13.00 15.04 -13.30
CA GLN A 189 -13.81 13.84 -13.57
C GLN A 189 -14.32 13.20 -12.26
N GLY A 190 -14.15 13.87 -11.12
CA GLY A 190 -14.62 13.37 -9.83
C GLY A 190 -13.70 12.30 -9.20
N ILE A 191 -12.55 12.00 -9.81
CA ILE A 191 -11.63 10.97 -9.32
C ILE A 191 -10.63 11.58 -8.33
N ARG A 192 -10.63 11.09 -7.10
CA ARG A 192 -9.61 11.42 -6.10
C ARG A 192 -8.45 10.42 -6.18
N VAL A 193 -7.24 10.92 -6.15
CA VAL A 193 -6.03 10.07 -6.15
C VAL A 193 -5.13 10.51 -5.01
N ASN A 194 -4.82 9.60 -4.08
CA ASN A 194 -3.98 9.86 -2.93
C ASN A 194 -2.93 8.76 -2.76
N ALA A 195 -1.87 9.06 -2.05
CA ALA A 195 -0.91 8.07 -1.58
C ALA A 195 -1.07 7.85 -0.08
N LEU A 196 -0.88 6.61 0.37
CA LEU A 196 -0.79 6.25 1.77
C LEU A 196 0.63 5.77 2.06
N CYS A 197 1.25 6.32 3.11
CA CYS A 197 2.66 6.10 3.44
C CYS A 197 2.81 5.45 4.82
N PRO A 198 2.69 4.12 4.92
CA PRO A 198 2.97 3.42 6.16
C PRO A 198 4.45 3.52 6.54
N GLY A 199 4.71 3.57 7.85
CA GLY A 199 6.03 3.37 8.45
C GLY A 199 6.32 1.88 8.72
N TRP A 200 7.13 1.62 9.74
CA TRP A 200 7.45 0.27 10.18
C TRP A 200 6.20 -0.45 10.69
N THR A 201 5.65 -1.32 9.85
CA THR A 201 4.44 -2.10 10.12
C THR A 201 4.78 -3.59 10.14
N ARG A 202 4.28 -4.33 11.13
CA ARG A 202 4.48 -5.79 11.26
C ARG A 202 3.76 -6.51 10.14
N THR A 203 4.53 -7.11 9.24
CA THR A 203 4.07 -7.91 8.10
C THR A 203 5.11 -8.97 7.77
N ASP A 204 4.78 -9.92 6.90
CA ASP A 204 5.78 -10.90 6.43
C ASP A 204 6.95 -10.22 5.71
N MET A 205 6.71 -9.11 5.01
CA MET A 205 7.77 -8.32 4.34
C MET A 205 8.79 -7.76 5.33
N THR A 206 8.38 -7.43 6.54
CA THR A 206 9.21 -6.83 7.59
C THR A 206 9.61 -7.82 8.68
N ALA A 207 9.27 -9.12 8.53
CA ALA A 207 9.53 -10.17 9.52
C ALA A 207 11.02 -10.29 9.88
N PHE A 208 11.91 -10.01 8.91
CA PHE A 208 13.37 -10.02 9.12
C PHE A 208 13.84 -9.02 10.19
N ALA A 209 13.06 -7.98 10.48
CA ALA A 209 13.41 -6.90 11.41
C ALA A 209 12.39 -6.70 12.53
N SER A 210 11.14 -7.18 12.38
CA SER A 210 10.04 -6.90 13.33
C SER A 210 9.96 -7.84 14.51
N GLY A 211 10.92 -8.76 14.67
CA GLY A 211 11.07 -9.62 15.84
C GLY A 211 11.57 -8.89 17.08
N THR A 212 12.16 -9.63 18.00
CA THR A 212 12.88 -9.11 19.16
C THR A 212 14.38 -9.06 18.86
N GLY A 213 15.07 -8.01 19.30
CA GLY A 213 16.52 -7.91 19.18
C GLY A 213 17.03 -6.56 18.69
N PRO A 214 18.35 -6.40 18.60
CA PRO A 214 19.00 -5.10 18.39
C PRO A 214 18.52 -4.32 17.15
N LEU A 215 18.21 -5.02 16.05
CA LEU A 215 17.71 -4.36 14.83
C LEU A 215 16.31 -3.78 15.05
N SER A 216 15.41 -4.55 15.68
CA SER A 216 14.05 -4.07 15.99
C SER A 216 14.10 -2.88 16.95
N ASP A 217 14.92 -2.97 17.99
CA ASP A 217 15.10 -1.91 18.99
C ASP A 217 15.68 -0.65 18.34
N TRP A 218 16.66 -0.81 17.45
CA TRP A 218 17.23 0.29 16.67
C TRP A 218 16.17 0.97 15.81
N LEU A 219 15.41 0.21 15.02
CA LEU A 219 14.38 0.77 14.14
C LEU A 219 13.28 1.49 14.94
N THR A 220 12.80 0.89 16.02
CA THR A 220 11.75 1.49 16.86
C THR A 220 12.22 2.71 17.65
N SER A 221 13.53 2.81 17.96
CA SER A 221 14.10 3.99 18.60
C SER A 221 14.03 5.26 17.72
N HIS A 222 13.81 5.09 16.40
CA HIS A 222 13.61 6.19 15.46
C HIS A 222 12.13 6.51 15.22
N VAL A 223 11.23 5.70 15.77
CA VAL A 223 9.79 5.95 15.73
C VAL A 223 9.38 6.67 17.02
N PRO A 224 8.89 7.91 16.98
CA PRO A 224 8.47 8.64 18.18
C PRO A 224 7.47 7.87 19.06
N LEU A 225 6.54 7.10 18.48
CA LEU A 225 5.65 6.21 19.24
C LEU A 225 6.34 4.96 19.83
N GLY A 226 7.62 4.72 19.55
CA GLY A 226 8.48 3.70 20.17
C GLY A 226 8.11 2.25 19.84
N ARG A 227 7.35 1.99 18.79
CA ARG A 227 6.88 0.64 18.44
C ARG A 227 6.62 0.46 16.96
N TRP A 228 6.54 -0.80 16.56
CA TRP A 228 6.00 -1.19 15.26
C TRP A 228 4.48 -0.94 15.22
N ALA A 229 3.97 -0.51 14.07
CA ALA A 229 2.55 -0.51 13.80
C ALA A 229 2.03 -1.93 13.54
N THR A 230 0.74 -2.13 13.77
CA THR A 230 -0.01 -3.28 13.25
C THR A 230 -0.62 -2.95 11.89
N THR A 231 -1.05 -3.96 11.14
CA THR A 231 -1.75 -3.75 9.85
C THR A 231 -3.09 -3.04 10.04
N ASP A 232 -3.77 -3.24 11.18
CA ASP A 232 -5.05 -2.60 11.50
C ASP A 232 -4.93 -1.08 11.61
N GLU A 233 -3.77 -0.57 12.04
CA GLU A 233 -3.52 0.88 12.14
C GLU A 233 -3.45 1.58 10.77
N VAL A 234 -3.28 0.82 9.69
CA VAL A 234 -3.31 1.33 8.31
C VAL A 234 -4.75 1.38 7.76
N VAL A 235 -5.65 0.55 8.29
CA VAL A 235 -7.04 0.43 7.81
C VAL A 235 -7.80 1.73 7.95
N GLY A 236 -7.75 2.39 9.12
CA GLY A 236 -8.48 3.63 9.35
C GLY A 236 -8.14 4.74 8.36
N ALA A 237 -6.84 4.90 8.06
CA ALA A 237 -6.39 5.85 7.06
C ALA A 237 -6.82 5.46 5.63
N THR A 238 -6.84 4.16 5.33
CA THR A 238 -7.34 3.66 4.03
C THR A 238 -8.84 3.93 3.89
N LEU A 239 -9.65 3.65 4.91
CA LEU A 239 -11.08 3.94 4.91
C LEU A 239 -11.36 5.44 4.78
N PHE A 240 -10.60 6.28 5.46
CA PHE A 240 -10.69 7.73 5.30
C PHE A 240 -10.48 8.12 3.83
N LEU A 241 -9.40 7.69 3.20
CA LEU A 241 -9.10 8.03 1.81
C LEU A 241 -10.08 7.41 0.81
N ALA A 242 -10.63 6.24 1.10
CA ALA A 242 -11.60 5.56 0.25
C ALA A 242 -12.99 6.21 0.28
N SER A 243 -13.38 6.77 1.41
CA SER A 243 -14.76 7.16 1.73
C SER A 243 -15.08 8.64 1.47
N PRO A 244 -16.37 9.05 1.55
CA PRO A 244 -16.80 10.44 1.52
C PRO A 244 -16.16 11.34 2.58
N ALA A 245 -15.61 10.79 3.69
CA ALA A 245 -14.89 11.53 4.71
C ALA A 245 -13.69 12.32 4.15
N SER A 246 -13.15 11.89 3.02
CA SER A 246 -12.05 12.55 2.31
C SER A 246 -12.48 13.18 0.96
N SER A 247 -13.75 13.55 0.81
CA SER A 247 -14.29 14.08 -0.46
C SER A 247 -13.57 15.33 -0.99
N PHE A 248 -12.87 16.06 -0.12
CA PHE A 248 -12.07 17.24 -0.50
C PHE A 248 -10.55 17.00 -0.37
N VAL A 249 -10.11 15.72 -0.37
CA VAL A 249 -8.69 15.33 -0.26
C VAL A 249 -8.28 14.60 -1.52
N THR A 250 -7.39 15.20 -2.31
CA THR A 250 -6.78 14.60 -3.50
C THR A 250 -5.34 15.09 -3.66
N GLY A 251 -4.45 14.27 -4.20
CA GLY A 251 -3.02 14.57 -4.38
C GLY A 251 -2.20 14.52 -3.08
N HIS A 252 -2.81 14.06 -1.98
CA HIS A 252 -2.18 14.03 -0.66
C HIS A 252 -1.35 12.75 -0.45
N ALA A 253 -0.25 12.89 0.31
CA ALA A 253 0.52 11.78 0.86
C ALA A 253 0.19 11.66 2.36
N LEU A 254 -0.73 10.77 2.72
CA LEU A 254 -1.13 10.55 4.10
C LEU A 254 -0.12 9.62 4.78
N VAL A 255 0.56 10.12 5.79
CA VAL A 255 1.60 9.38 6.52
C VAL A 255 1.01 8.70 7.75
N VAL A 256 1.31 7.38 7.91
CA VAL A 256 0.89 6.55 9.05
C VAL A 256 2.12 5.79 9.54
N ASP A 257 2.96 6.45 10.33
CA ASP A 257 4.31 5.99 10.61
C ASP A 257 4.77 6.14 12.07
N GLY A 258 3.89 6.55 12.96
CA GLY A 258 4.22 6.81 14.36
C GLY A 258 5.19 7.99 14.56
N GLY A 259 5.31 8.88 13.56
CA GLY A 259 6.18 10.05 13.59
C GLY A 259 7.58 9.83 13.00
N LEU A 260 7.85 8.66 12.41
CA LEU A 260 9.17 8.30 11.86
C LEU A 260 9.70 9.34 10.86
N ALA A 261 8.85 9.89 10.00
CA ALA A 261 9.23 10.87 8.98
C ALA A 261 9.34 12.31 9.52
N VAL A 262 9.05 12.54 10.79
CA VAL A 262 9.12 13.89 11.41
C VAL A 262 10.45 14.04 12.13
N PRO A 263 11.32 14.99 11.70
CA PRO A 263 12.57 15.25 12.39
C PRO A 263 12.30 15.78 13.82
N ASP A 264 12.99 15.22 14.82
CA ASP A 264 12.83 15.62 16.23
C ASP A 264 13.64 16.90 16.60
N GLY A 265 14.46 17.37 15.68
CA GLY A 265 15.34 18.51 15.93
C GLY A 265 16.40 18.30 17.04
N GLY A 266 16.55 17.05 17.52
CA GLY A 266 17.47 16.70 18.58
C GLY A 266 16.98 17.05 19.98
N LEU A 267 15.73 17.49 20.14
CA LEU A 267 15.18 17.96 21.43
C LEU A 267 14.38 16.89 22.18
N ALA A 268 14.05 15.76 21.54
CA ALA A 268 13.23 14.71 22.15
C ALA A 268 13.91 14.03 23.34
N GLY A 269 15.23 14.08 23.41
CA GLY A 269 16.01 13.55 24.55
C GLY A 269 15.94 12.03 24.73
N HIS A 270 15.34 11.30 23.78
CA HIS A 270 15.27 9.84 23.84
C HIS A 270 16.62 9.22 23.50
N PRO A 271 17.20 8.36 24.36
CA PRO A 271 18.44 7.68 24.06
C PRO A 271 18.22 6.71 22.90
N LYS A 272 19.11 6.77 21.89
CA LYS A 272 19.12 5.80 20.80
C LYS A 272 20.18 4.73 21.09
N PRO A 273 19.88 3.44 20.88
CA PRO A 273 20.87 2.38 21.01
C PRO A 273 21.99 2.57 19.96
N PRO A 274 23.16 1.92 20.13
CA PRO A 274 24.18 1.89 19.09
C PRO A 274 23.62 1.33 17.78
N SER A 275 24.04 1.93 16.66
CA SER A 275 23.61 1.44 15.33
C SER A 275 24.13 0.02 15.09
N PRO A 276 23.29 -0.95 14.72
CA PRO A 276 23.75 -2.28 14.34
C PRO A 276 24.56 -2.29 13.04
N PHE A 277 24.55 -1.18 12.30
CA PHE A 277 25.29 -0.98 11.04
C PHE A 277 26.62 -0.23 11.24
N ALA A 278 26.96 0.20 12.46
CA ALA A 278 28.17 0.99 12.73
C ALA A 278 29.48 0.18 12.68
N ALA A 279 29.39 -1.14 12.52
CA ALA A 279 30.53 -2.06 12.51
C ALA A 279 30.78 -2.71 11.13
N ALA A 280 30.17 -2.19 10.07
CA ALA A 280 30.34 -2.70 8.72
C ALA A 280 31.29 -1.83 7.88
#